data_5f529b866c72cfee5dc2b266e957468a
#
_entry.id   5f529b866c72cfee5dc2b266e957468a
#
_cell.length_a   1.000
_cell.length_b   1.000
_cell.length_c   1.000
_cell.angle_alpha   90.00
_cell.angle_beta   90.00
_cell.angle_gamma   90.00
#
_symmetry.space_group_name_H-M   'P 1'
#
loop_
_entity.id
_entity.type
_entity.pdbx_description
1 polymer ?
#
loop_
_entity_poly.entity_id
_entity_poly.type
_entity_poly.pdbx_seq_one_letter_code
_entity_poly.pdbx_strand_id
1 'polypeptide(L)'
;MSSLALLSKMPARAAGDLAGASPPDRYKWIALSNTTLGILLATLDASITIIAMPDIFRGIHLDPLAAGNSSYLLWMILGYLVVSSVLIVSLGRLGDMYGRVRTYNLGFVIYTVASLLLTICWLQGPAGALYLIGFRIVQGIGAACLLANSAAILTDAFPADQRGMALGINNIVGVSGMFVGLVLGGLLAPIDWRLVFLVSVPVGLFGSVWGYLKLEERSAPRRAPVDWWGNASFALALVLAMVSVTYGIRPYGSHPTGWGSPLVIGLLAGSVASMAVFVLVERRVAEPMFRLSLFRIRAFTFGTLSTFLAALARGGLMFMLIIWLQGIWLPEHGYDFANTPLWAGISMLPLTIGLLLAGPTSGWLSDRFGARPFATGGMLTSAAAFALLMVIPIDFPYPAFAAILLLNGIGMGLFASPNRAAVMNSLPAADRGAGGGMNQTFQNSAQVLSLGIFFTLIIAGLAATLPQAMSAGLQAHGLPAATAEHVAALPPVSILFAAFLGYNPIEQLVGSPALDALPASDHAALTGSTFFPQLISGPFATGLHAAFAFAIVACLIAAAASWMRGSHVRQEQAHVR
;
A
#
# COMPACT_ATOMS: atom_id res chain seq x y z
N MET A 1 8.98 -51.29 -17.45
CA MET A 1 8.88 -50.94 -18.88
C MET A 1 7.56 -51.43 -19.45
N SER A 2 6.42 -50.86 -19.09
CA SER A 2 5.13 -51.25 -19.70
C SER A 2 4.03 -50.15 -19.64
N SER A 3 4.33 -48.93 -19.22
CA SER A 3 3.32 -47.84 -19.14
C SER A 3 3.46 -46.76 -20.22
N LEU A 4 4.51 -46.76 -21.03
CA LEU A 4 4.74 -45.79 -22.09
C LEU A 4 4.20 -46.22 -23.46
N ALA A 5 3.79 -47.46 -23.64
CA ALA A 5 3.28 -47.99 -24.90
C ALA A 5 1.76 -47.82 -25.11
N LEU A 6 1.02 -47.35 -24.09
CA LEU A 6 -0.43 -47.13 -24.15
C LEU A 6 -0.82 -45.71 -24.60
N LEU A 7 0.09 -44.75 -24.55
CA LEU A 7 -0.17 -43.37 -24.95
C LEU A 7 0.02 -43.08 -26.44
N SER A 8 0.59 -44.00 -27.23
CA SER A 8 0.84 -43.84 -28.66
C SER A 8 -0.32 -44.27 -29.56
N LYS A 9 -1.42 -44.78 -29.01
CA LYS A 9 -2.57 -45.28 -29.79
C LYS A 9 -3.89 -44.54 -29.57
N MET A 10 -3.88 -43.32 -29.01
CA MET A 10 -5.10 -42.54 -28.99
C MET A 10 -5.27 -41.75 -30.30
N PRO A 11 -6.43 -41.86 -30.98
CA PRO A 11 -6.66 -41.14 -32.22
C PRO A 11 -6.67 -39.63 -31.94
N ALA A 12 -6.04 -38.85 -32.84
CA ALA A 12 -5.87 -37.38 -32.75
C ALA A 12 -7.19 -36.58 -32.55
N ARG A 13 -8.35 -37.22 -32.73
CA ARG A 13 -9.67 -36.64 -32.42
C ARG A 13 -9.97 -36.52 -30.94
N ALA A 14 -9.44 -37.40 -30.08
CA ALA A 14 -9.68 -37.38 -28.63
C ALA A 14 -8.86 -36.28 -27.91
N ALA A 15 -7.76 -35.83 -28.52
CA ALA A 15 -6.96 -34.70 -27.98
C ALA A 15 -7.55 -33.34 -28.30
N GLY A 16 -8.36 -33.23 -29.35
CA GLY A 16 -9.06 -31.98 -29.72
C GLY A 16 -10.30 -31.69 -28.84
N ASP A 17 -10.98 -32.73 -28.39
CA ASP A 17 -12.21 -32.59 -27.59
C ASP A 17 -11.93 -32.22 -26.11
N LEU A 18 -10.73 -32.45 -25.61
CA LEU A 18 -10.33 -32.02 -24.26
C LEU A 18 -9.93 -30.52 -24.20
N ALA A 19 -9.65 -29.89 -25.34
CA ALA A 19 -9.29 -28.46 -25.41
C ALA A 19 -10.52 -27.54 -25.53
N GLY A 20 -11.72 -28.08 -25.72
CA GLY A 20 -12.98 -27.33 -25.94
C GLY A 20 -14.05 -27.48 -24.85
N ALA A 21 -13.82 -28.29 -23.82
CA ALA A 21 -14.79 -28.42 -22.73
C ALA A 21 -14.77 -27.16 -21.86
N SER A 22 -15.81 -26.34 -21.96
CA SER A 22 -16.07 -25.24 -21.02
C SER A 22 -15.99 -25.77 -19.59
N PRO A 23 -15.27 -25.10 -18.69
CA PRO A 23 -15.17 -25.54 -17.30
C PRO A 23 -16.58 -25.72 -16.72
N PRO A 24 -16.83 -26.77 -15.90
CA PRO A 24 -18.12 -26.90 -15.25
C PRO A 24 -18.45 -25.61 -14.53
N ASP A 25 -19.67 -25.10 -14.69
CA ASP A 25 -20.11 -23.77 -14.19
C ASP A 25 -19.77 -23.53 -12.71
N ARG A 26 -19.65 -24.59 -11.92
CA ARG A 26 -19.29 -24.53 -10.50
C ARG A 26 -17.82 -24.22 -10.25
N TYR A 27 -16.88 -24.66 -11.09
CA TYR A 27 -15.44 -24.46 -10.84
C TYR A 27 -15.03 -22.99 -10.90
N LYS A 28 -15.56 -22.22 -11.85
CA LYS A 28 -15.25 -20.80 -11.97
C LYS A 28 -15.58 -20.02 -10.68
N TRP A 29 -16.69 -20.37 -10.01
CA TRP A 29 -17.08 -19.75 -8.74
C TRP A 29 -16.22 -20.20 -7.56
N ILE A 30 -15.74 -21.45 -7.58
CA ILE A 30 -14.74 -21.93 -6.58
C ILE A 30 -13.43 -21.17 -6.75
N ALA A 31 -12.94 -21.02 -7.97
CA ALA A 31 -11.74 -20.25 -8.25
C ALA A 31 -11.91 -18.77 -7.83
N LEU A 32 -13.05 -18.15 -8.14
CA LEU A 32 -13.33 -16.77 -7.74
C LEU A 32 -13.36 -16.63 -6.22
N SER A 33 -14.09 -17.47 -5.51
CA SER A 33 -14.22 -17.35 -4.06
C SER A 33 -12.89 -17.58 -3.33
N ASN A 34 -12.07 -18.52 -3.77
CA ASN A 34 -10.76 -18.75 -3.16
C ASN A 34 -9.77 -17.61 -3.49
N THR A 35 -9.72 -17.15 -4.74
CA THR A 35 -8.82 -16.04 -5.12
C THR A 35 -9.22 -14.72 -4.50
N THR A 36 -10.51 -14.44 -4.33
CA THR A 36 -10.98 -13.26 -3.58
C THR A 36 -10.61 -13.35 -2.10
N LEU A 37 -10.63 -14.55 -1.50
CA LEU A 37 -10.19 -14.76 -0.13
C LEU A 37 -8.69 -14.45 0.04
N GLY A 38 -7.85 -14.87 -0.90
CA GLY A 38 -6.40 -14.56 -0.88
C GLY A 38 -6.11 -13.07 -1.01
N ILE A 39 -6.82 -12.36 -1.88
CA ILE A 39 -6.67 -10.89 -2.01
C ILE A 39 -7.20 -10.18 -0.78
N LEU A 40 -8.37 -10.58 -0.26
CA LEU A 40 -8.90 -10.06 0.98
C LEU A 40 -7.87 -10.17 2.11
N LEU A 41 -7.27 -11.34 2.28
CA LEU A 41 -6.27 -11.59 3.30
C LEU A 41 -5.07 -10.65 3.17
N ALA A 42 -4.49 -10.54 1.97
CA ALA A 42 -3.31 -9.71 1.73
C ALA A 42 -3.58 -8.20 1.92
N THR A 43 -4.76 -7.72 1.51
CA THR A 43 -5.11 -6.29 1.61
C THR A 43 -5.61 -5.89 3.00
N LEU A 44 -6.34 -6.76 3.68
CA LEU A 44 -6.77 -6.59 5.06
C LEU A 44 -5.55 -6.43 5.98
N ASP A 45 -4.58 -7.31 5.87
CA ASP A 45 -3.40 -7.29 6.73
C ASP A 45 -2.52 -6.06 6.51
N ALA A 46 -2.42 -5.57 5.28
CA ALA A 46 -1.67 -4.35 5.00
C ALA A 46 -2.26 -3.15 5.75
N SER A 47 -3.57 -3.04 5.88
CA SER A 47 -4.26 -1.92 6.53
C SER A 47 -4.43 -2.13 8.04
N ILE A 48 -4.74 -3.35 8.48
CA ILE A 48 -4.92 -3.68 9.90
C ILE A 48 -3.65 -3.37 10.71
N THR A 49 -2.49 -3.66 10.14
CA THR A 49 -1.20 -3.36 10.78
C THR A 49 -0.96 -1.86 10.94
N ILE A 50 -1.35 -1.05 9.95
CA ILE A 50 -1.14 0.41 10.01
C ILE A 50 -1.96 1.00 11.17
N ILE A 51 -3.23 0.67 11.27
CA ILE A 51 -4.12 1.22 12.30
C ILE A 51 -3.76 0.73 13.71
N ALA A 52 -3.28 -0.52 13.82
CA ALA A 52 -2.92 -1.17 15.07
C ALA A 52 -1.50 -0.85 15.56
N MET A 53 -0.74 -0.08 14.81
CA MET A 53 0.67 0.21 15.12
C MET A 53 0.88 0.77 16.54
N PRO A 54 0.03 1.68 17.05
CA PRO A 54 0.14 2.17 18.43
C PRO A 54 0.09 1.04 19.47
N ASP A 55 -0.85 0.11 19.32
CA ASP A 55 -1.03 -1.00 20.25
C ASP A 55 0.10 -2.03 20.14
N ILE A 56 0.61 -2.27 18.91
CA ILE A 56 1.77 -3.14 18.68
C ILE A 56 3.00 -2.58 19.41
N PHE A 57 3.30 -1.28 19.27
CA PHE A 57 4.45 -0.65 19.90
C PHE A 57 4.34 -0.67 21.43
N ARG A 58 3.16 -0.36 21.97
CA ARG A 58 2.89 -0.50 23.41
C ARG A 58 3.05 -1.94 23.87
N GLY A 59 2.54 -2.89 23.11
CA GLY A 59 2.57 -4.31 23.45
C GLY A 59 3.97 -4.95 23.45
N ILE A 60 4.90 -4.44 22.62
CA ILE A 60 6.30 -4.86 22.66
C ILE A 60 7.19 -3.94 23.53
N HIS A 61 6.60 -2.98 24.24
CA HIS A 61 7.31 -2.02 25.10
C HIS A 61 8.43 -1.27 24.37
N LEU A 62 8.14 -0.78 23.16
CA LEU A 62 9.09 -0.02 22.35
C LEU A 62 8.82 1.48 22.50
N ASP A 63 9.75 2.21 23.09
CA ASP A 63 9.68 3.66 23.24
C ASP A 63 9.85 4.36 21.89
N PRO A 64 8.85 5.11 21.40
CA PRO A 64 8.92 5.81 20.12
C PRO A 64 9.92 6.99 20.12
N LEU A 65 10.23 7.55 21.29
CA LEU A 65 11.12 8.69 21.45
C LEU A 65 12.60 8.29 21.47
N ALA A 66 12.91 7.04 21.79
CA ALA A 66 14.28 6.56 21.81
C ALA A 66 14.92 6.62 20.42
N ALA A 67 16.17 7.06 20.39
CA ALA A 67 16.92 7.26 19.15
C ALA A 67 16.94 5.97 18.30
N GLY A 68 16.47 6.08 17.06
CA GLY A 68 16.46 4.98 16.12
C GLY A 68 15.18 4.14 16.07
N ASN A 69 14.32 4.17 17.08
CA ASN A 69 13.11 3.34 17.13
C ASN A 69 12.06 3.71 16.06
N SER A 70 12.06 4.95 15.59
CA SER A 70 11.22 5.38 14.45
C SER A 70 11.44 4.55 13.18
N SER A 71 12.63 3.98 12.98
CA SER A 71 12.90 3.09 11.85
C SER A 71 12.12 1.78 11.93
N TYR A 72 11.97 1.21 13.13
CA TYR A 72 11.25 -0.04 13.29
C TYR A 72 9.80 0.12 12.85
N LEU A 73 9.17 1.26 13.14
CA LEU A 73 7.82 1.58 12.70
C LEU A 73 7.73 1.61 11.17
N LEU A 74 8.63 2.32 10.53
CA LEU A 74 8.68 2.38 9.07
C LEU A 74 8.90 0.99 8.44
N TRP A 75 9.86 0.22 8.93
CA TRP A 75 10.17 -1.08 8.36
C TRP A 75 9.12 -2.15 8.65
N MET A 76 8.35 -2.01 9.72
CA MET A 76 7.21 -2.89 9.99
C MET A 76 6.13 -2.78 8.91
N ILE A 77 5.95 -1.58 8.34
CA ILE A 77 5.05 -1.34 7.20
C ILE A 77 5.76 -1.62 5.87
N LEU A 78 6.92 -1.01 5.66
CA LEU A 78 7.65 -1.05 4.39
C LEU A 78 8.18 -2.45 4.07
N GLY A 79 8.61 -3.23 5.07
CA GLY A 79 9.14 -4.57 4.86
C GLY A 79 8.18 -5.47 4.11
N TYR A 80 6.92 -5.49 4.51
CA TYR A 80 5.85 -6.22 3.82
C TYR A 80 5.58 -5.68 2.40
N LEU A 81 5.43 -4.35 2.27
CA LEU A 81 5.08 -3.71 0.99
C LEU A 81 6.21 -3.82 -0.05
N VAL A 82 7.46 -3.61 0.36
CA VAL A 82 8.63 -3.70 -0.54
C VAL A 82 8.76 -5.13 -1.06
N VAL A 83 8.75 -6.12 -0.16
CA VAL A 83 8.94 -7.51 -0.55
C VAL A 83 7.79 -8.00 -1.44
N SER A 84 6.55 -7.68 -1.08
CA SER A 84 5.40 -8.04 -1.92
C SER A 84 5.48 -7.38 -3.30
N SER A 85 5.88 -6.10 -3.39
CA SER A 85 5.99 -5.37 -4.66
C SER A 85 7.09 -5.93 -5.59
N VAL A 86 8.25 -6.25 -5.00
CA VAL A 86 9.41 -6.77 -5.75
C VAL A 86 9.15 -8.17 -6.29
N LEU A 87 8.56 -9.04 -5.45
CA LEU A 87 8.44 -10.46 -5.79
C LEU A 87 7.21 -10.81 -6.63
N ILE A 88 6.24 -9.89 -6.79
CA ILE A 88 4.97 -10.20 -7.47
C ILE A 88 5.19 -10.70 -8.91
N VAL A 89 6.11 -10.13 -9.68
CA VAL A 89 6.38 -10.55 -11.06
C VAL A 89 7.12 -11.89 -11.09
N SER A 90 8.12 -12.04 -10.22
CA SER A 90 8.92 -13.28 -10.12
C SER A 90 8.07 -14.46 -9.72
N LEU A 91 7.20 -14.27 -8.71
CA LEU A 91 6.34 -15.34 -8.21
C LEU A 91 5.16 -15.63 -9.15
N GLY A 92 4.75 -14.64 -9.97
CA GLY A 92 3.86 -14.87 -11.10
C GLY A 92 4.50 -15.78 -12.15
N ARG A 93 5.76 -15.51 -12.53
CA ARG A 93 6.52 -16.39 -13.44
C ARG A 93 6.79 -17.78 -12.86
N LEU A 94 7.13 -17.86 -11.57
CA LEU A 94 7.23 -19.16 -10.89
C LEU A 94 5.92 -19.93 -11.00
N GLY A 95 4.77 -19.26 -10.86
CA GLY A 95 3.46 -19.85 -11.08
C GLY A 95 3.28 -20.39 -12.50
N ASP A 96 3.70 -19.64 -13.52
CA ASP A 96 3.65 -20.10 -14.92
C ASP A 96 4.55 -21.32 -15.19
N MET A 97 5.68 -21.45 -14.46
CA MET A 97 6.65 -22.55 -14.63
C MET A 97 6.30 -23.82 -13.84
N TYR A 98 5.89 -23.66 -12.59
CA TYR A 98 5.69 -24.76 -11.65
C TYR A 98 4.23 -25.05 -11.35
N GLY A 99 3.32 -24.21 -11.82
CA GLY A 99 1.90 -24.28 -11.60
C GLY A 99 1.37 -23.11 -10.78
N ARG A 100 0.36 -22.44 -11.34
CA ARG A 100 -0.25 -21.24 -10.75
C ARG A 100 -0.94 -21.55 -9.43
N VAL A 101 -1.69 -22.64 -9.40
CA VAL A 101 -2.42 -23.08 -8.20
C VAL A 101 -1.44 -23.55 -7.12
N ARG A 102 -0.35 -24.24 -7.50
CA ARG A 102 0.68 -24.69 -6.54
C ARG A 102 1.37 -23.50 -5.89
N THR A 103 1.81 -22.51 -6.68
CA THR A 103 2.48 -21.31 -6.17
C THR A 103 1.52 -20.46 -5.32
N TYR A 104 0.26 -20.39 -5.72
CA TYR A 104 -0.79 -19.70 -4.98
C TYR A 104 -1.05 -20.36 -3.61
N ASN A 105 -1.22 -21.68 -3.56
CA ASN A 105 -1.41 -22.42 -2.31
C ASN A 105 -0.19 -22.35 -1.38
N LEU A 106 1.03 -22.38 -1.95
CA LEU A 106 2.26 -22.12 -1.18
C LEU A 106 2.22 -20.73 -0.56
N GLY A 107 1.69 -19.74 -1.28
CA GLY A 107 1.47 -18.39 -0.77
C GLY A 107 0.58 -18.36 0.47
N PHE A 108 -0.54 -19.08 0.47
CA PHE A 108 -1.39 -19.21 1.66
C PHE A 108 -0.65 -19.83 2.85
N VAL A 109 0.11 -20.92 2.61
CA VAL A 109 0.86 -21.59 3.68
C VAL A 109 1.90 -20.64 4.28
N ILE A 110 2.75 -20.01 3.45
CA ILE A 110 3.79 -19.08 3.91
C ILE A 110 3.14 -17.94 4.71
N TYR A 111 2.07 -17.37 4.16
CA TYR A 111 1.35 -16.26 4.78
C TYR A 111 0.77 -16.64 6.14
N THR A 112 0.09 -17.76 6.22
CA THR A 112 -0.57 -18.26 7.44
C THR A 112 0.45 -18.61 8.53
N VAL A 113 1.54 -19.29 8.15
CA VAL A 113 2.63 -19.61 9.09
C VAL A 113 3.29 -18.34 9.61
N ALA A 114 3.57 -17.36 8.73
CA ALA A 114 4.13 -16.08 9.15
C ALA A 114 3.18 -15.32 10.09
N SER A 115 1.87 -15.31 9.80
CA SER A 115 0.86 -14.68 10.67
C SER A 115 0.78 -15.35 12.04
N LEU A 116 0.86 -16.68 12.09
CA LEU A 116 0.92 -17.41 13.35
C LEU A 116 2.18 -17.05 14.16
N LEU A 117 3.33 -16.98 13.50
CA LEU A 117 4.60 -16.60 14.15
C LEU A 117 4.56 -15.16 14.65
N LEU A 118 3.93 -14.22 13.92
CA LEU A 118 3.71 -12.85 14.38
C LEU A 118 2.83 -12.83 15.65
N THR A 119 1.79 -13.67 15.70
CA THR A 119 0.87 -13.76 16.85
C THR A 119 1.58 -14.25 18.12
N ILE A 120 2.52 -15.18 18.01
CA ILE A 120 3.22 -15.76 19.17
C ILE A 120 4.49 -15.00 19.58
N CYS A 121 4.68 -13.76 19.12
CA CYS A 121 5.83 -12.96 19.49
C CYS A 121 5.86 -12.73 21.02
N TRP A 122 6.96 -13.18 21.66
CA TRP A 122 7.21 -13.01 23.10
C TRP A 122 8.34 -12.02 23.37
N LEU A 123 9.03 -11.54 22.32
CA LEU A 123 10.14 -10.61 22.44
C LEU A 123 9.63 -9.18 22.64
N GLN A 124 10.42 -8.39 23.36
CA GLN A 124 10.11 -7.00 23.67
C GLN A 124 11.19 -6.06 23.14
N GLY A 125 10.87 -4.76 23.12
CA GLY A 125 11.77 -3.71 22.68
C GLY A 125 12.28 -3.90 21.24
N PRO A 126 13.52 -3.50 20.94
CA PRO A 126 14.11 -3.62 19.61
C PRO A 126 14.14 -5.06 19.07
N ALA A 127 14.32 -6.06 19.93
CA ALA A 127 14.31 -7.47 19.52
C ALA A 127 12.92 -7.91 19.06
N GLY A 128 11.86 -7.46 19.76
CA GLY A 128 10.48 -7.69 19.35
C GLY A 128 10.15 -7.01 18.01
N ALA A 129 10.60 -5.78 17.83
CA ALA A 129 10.41 -5.06 16.56
C ALA A 129 11.11 -5.76 15.40
N LEU A 130 12.36 -6.20 15.55
CA LEU A 130 13.11 -6.94 14.53
C LEU A 130 12.45 -8.30 14.20
N TYR A 131 11.94 -9.00 15.22
CA TYR A 131 11.18 -10.23 15.04
C TYR A 131 9.94 -9.98 14.17
N LEU A 132 9.14 -8.97 14.51
CA LEU A 132 7.94 -8.62 13.76
C LEU A 132 8.29 -8.20 12.33
N ILE A 133 9.30 -7.37 12.12
CA ILE A 133 9.77 -6.97 10.78
C ILE A 133 10.18 -8.20 9.96
N GLY A 134 10.95 -9.13 10.55
CA GLY A 134 11.40 -10.34 9.88
C GLY A 134 10.23 -11.20 9.38
N PHE A 135 9.24 -11.45 10.23
CA PHE A 135 8.06 -12.25 9.82
C PHE A 135 7.08 -11.47 8.95
N ARG A 136 7.04 -10.14 9.01
CA ARG A 136 6.34 -9.29 8.03
C ARG A 136 6.94 -9.41 6.64
N ILE A 137 8.27 -9.51 6.53
CA ILE A 137 8.96 -9.79 5.26
C ILE A 137 8.54 -11.16 4.71
N VAL A 138 8.53 -12.20 5.55
CA VAL A 138 8.09 -13.55 5.15
C VAL A 138 6.61 -13.54 4.73
N GLN A 139 5.76 -12.85 5.47
CA GLN A 139 4.34 -12.68 5.14
C GLN A 139 4.15 -11.96 3.79
N GLY A 140 5.01 -10.97 3.48
CA GLY A 140 5.06 -10.29 2.18
C GLY A 140 5.38 -11.22 1.00
N ILE A 141 6.23 -12.24 1.21
CA ILE A 141 6.49 -13.30 0.20
C ILE A 141 5.20 -14.08 -0.07
N GLY A 142 4.48 -14.48 0.99
CA GLY A 142 3.19 -15.17 0.86
C GLY A 142 2.16 -14.32 0.12
N ALA A 143 2.04 -13.05 0.48
CA ALA A 143 1.16 -12.09 -0.20
C ALA A 143 1.49 -11.94 -1.69
N ALA A 144 2.78 -11.86 -2.04
CA ALA A 144 3.21 -11.78 -3.43
C ALA A 144 2.79 -13.03 -4.24
N CYS A 145 2.90 -14.23 -3.68
CA CYS A 145 2.41 -15.46 -4.31
C CYS A 145 0.90 -15.40 -4.57
N LEU A 146 0.12 -14.93 -3.59
CA LEU A 146 -1.34 -14.80 -3.68
C LEU A 146 -1.74 -13.77 -4.75
N LEU A 147 -1.19 -12.57 -4.67
CA LEU A 147 -1.53 -11.45 -5.57
C LEU A 147 -1.11 -11.74 -7.02
N ALA A 148 0.07 -12.30 -7.23
CA ALA A 148 0.61 -12.58 -8.55
C ALA A 148 -0.22 -13.63 -9.33
N ASN A 149 -0.67 -14.68 -8.64
CA ASN A 149 -1.32 -15.82 -9.28
C ASN A 149 -2.86 -15.73 -9.28
N SER A 150 -3.47 -14.88 -8.42
CA SER A 150 -4.92 -14.74 -8.31
C SER A 150 -5.59 -14.38 -9.66
N ALA A 151 -5.11 -13.33 -10.32
CA ALA A 151 -5.66 -12.90 -11.60
C ALA A 151 -5.44 -13.94 -12.72
N ALA A 152 -4.32 -14.66 -12.70
CA ALA A 152 -4.01 -15.71 -13.65
C ALA A 152 -4.96 -16.93 -13.49
N ILE A 153 -5.19 -17.38 -12.25
CA ILE A 153 -6.14 -18.47 -11.94
C ILE A 153 -7.55 -18.09 -12.40
N LEU A 154 -7.98 -16.85 -12.19
CA LEU A 154 -9.29 -16.37 -12.66
C LEU A 154 -9.39 -16.37 -14.18
N THR A 155 -8.34 -15.95 -14.89
CA THR A 155 -8.33 -15.96 -16.36
C THR A 155 -8.37 -17.35 -16.95
N ASP A 156 -7.83 -18.37 -16.24
CA ASP A 156 -7.88 -19.77 -16.63
C ASP A 156 -9.25 -20.40 -16.32
N ALA A 157 -9.92 -19.93 -15.26
CA ALA A 157 -11.19 -20.49 -14.79
C ALA A 157 -12.42 -19.90 -15.52
N PHE A 158 -12.35 -18.65 -15.99
CA PHE A 158 -13.47 -17.94 -16.59
C PHE A 158 -13.38 -17.85 -18.11
N PRO A 159 -14.50 -18.03 -18.85
CA PRO A 159 -14.55 -17.76 -20.27
C PRO A 159 -14.29 -16.26 -20.56
N ALA A 160 -13.83 -15.96 -21.77
CA ALA A 160 -13.32 -14.64 -22.14
C ALA A 160 -14.30 -13.47 -21.89
N ASP A 161 -15.59 -13.71 -22.10
CA ASP A 161 -16.70 -12.76 -21.91
C ASP A 161 -17.00 -12.46 -20.42
N GLN A 162 -16.59 -13.32 -19.48
CA GLN A 162 -16.84 -13.19 -18.04
C GLN A 162 -15.59 -12.82 -17.21
N ARG A 163 -14.41 -12.81 -17.82
CA ARG A 163 -13.14 -12.49 -17.12
C ARG A 163 -13.14 -11.10 -16.50
N GLY A 164 -13.70 -10.13 -17.20
CA GLY A 164 -13.80 -8.76 -16.73
C GLY A 164 -14.61 -8.65 -15.43
N MET A 165 -15.74 -9.35 -15.36
CA MET A 165 -16.56 -9.43 -14.15
C MET A 165 -15.78 -10.09 -12.98
N ALA A 166 -15.14 -11.22 -13.22
CA ALA A 166 -14.40 -11.95 -12.19
C ALA A 166 -13.24 -11.12 -11.61
N LEU A 167 -12.44 -10.50 -12.47
CA LEU A 167 -11.36 -9.60 -12.06
C LEU A 167 -11.89 -8.33 -11.37
N GLY A 168 -13.05 -7.83 -11.79
CA GLY A 168 -13.73 -6.71 -11.16
C GLY A 168 -14.16 -7.03 -9.73
N ILE A 169 -14.82 -8.18 -9.50
CA ILE A 169 -15.19 -8.66 -8.15
C ILE A 169 -13.93 -8.82 -7.27
N ASN A 170 -12.90 -9.45 -7.81
CA ASN A 170 -11.65 -9.66 -7.12
C ASN A 170 -11.00 -8.33 -6.67
N ASN A 171 -11.03 -7.30 -7.52
CA ASN A 171 -10.53 -5.97 -7.18
C ASN A 171 -11.40 -5.25 -6.13
N ILE A 172 -12.73 -5.37 -6.22
CA ILE A 172 -13.66 -4.82 -5.22
C ILE A 172 -13.38 -5.43 -3.85
N VAL A 173 -13.20 -6.76 -3.77
CA VAL A 173 -12.88 -7.44 -2.51
C VAL A 173 -11.54 -6.98 -1.97
N GLY A 174 -10.53 -6.76 -2.83
CA GLY A 174 -9.24 -6.21 -2.41
C GLY A 174 -9.37 -4.84 -1.76
N VAL A 175 -10.15 -3.96 -2.36
CA VAL A 175 -10.43 -2.62 -1.79
C VAL A 175 -11.22 -2.74 -0.49
N SER A 176 -12.27 -3.56 -0.46
CA SER A 176 -13.08 -3.79 0.75
C SER A 176 -12.22 -4.36 1.89
N GLY A 177 -11.27 -5.26 1.57
CA GLY A 177 -10.35 -5.84 2.54
C GLY A 177 -9.50 -4.79 3.26
N MET A 178 -9.06 -3.77 2.54
CA MET A 178 -8.32 -2.66 3.14
C MET A 178 -9.13 -1.94 4.23
N PHE A 179 -10.43 -1.75 4.03
CA PHE A 179 -11.28 -1.08 5.01
C PHE A 179 -11.74 -1.99 6.14
N VAL A 180 -12.08 -3.22 5.82
CA VAL A 180 -12.35 -4.24 6.85
C VAL A 180 -11.13 -4.34 7.78
N GLY A 181 -9.91 -4.27 7.22
CA GLY A 181 -8.69 -4.26 8.01
C GLY A 181 -8.57 -3.06 8.96
N LEU A 182 -8.92 -1.85 8.50
CA LEU A 182 -8.90 -0.67 9.37
C LEU A 182 -9.88 -0.82 10.54
N VAL A 183 -11.11 -1.25 10.27
CA VAL A 183 -12.13 -1.42 11.32
C VAL A 183 -11.76 -2.56 12.28
N LEU A 184 -11.35 -3.73 11.74
CA LEU A 184 -10.93 -4.86 12.57
C LEU A 184 -9.68 -4.53 13.40
N GLY A 185 -8.73 -3.78 12.82
CA GLY A 185 -7.54 -3.35 13.55
C GLY A 185 -7.89 -2.45 14.73
N GLY A 186 -8.76 -1.46 14.51
CA GLY A 186 -9.25 -0.59 15.57
C GLY A 186 -10.05 -1.29 16.65
N LEU A 187 -10.74 -2.40 16.33
CA LEU A 187 -11.49 -3.20 17.30
C LEU A 187 -10.61 -4.19 18.07
N LEU A 188 -9.67 -4.84 17.39
CA LEU A 188 -8.92 -5.96 17.97
C LEU A 188 -7.63 -5.49 18.67
N ALA A 189 -6.97 -4.48 18.16
CA ALA A 189 -5.69 -4.04 18.69
C ALA A 189 -5.74 -3.55 20.15
N PRO A 190 -6.77 -2.79 20.60
CA PRO A 190 -6.90 -2.40 21.99
C PRO A 190 -7.14 -3.57 22.94
N ILE A 191 -7.70 -4.70 22.47
CA ILE A 191 -7.94 -5.90 23.29
C ILE A 191 -6.62 -6.66 23.48
N ASP A 192 -5.99 -7.03 22.38
CA ASP A 192 -4.63 -7.57 22.33
C ASP A 192 -4.10 -7.35 20.89
N TRP A 193 -2.98 -6.64 20.76
CA TRP A 193 -2.36 -6.37 19.46
C TRP A 193 -2.05 -7.64 18.66
N ARG A 194 -1.85 -8.78 19.30
CA ARG A 194 -1.61 -10.07 18.65
C ARG A 194 -2.81 -10.55 17.85
N LEU A 195 -4.03 -10.18 18.23
CA LEU A 195 -5.26 -10.53 17.52
C LEU A 195 -5.28 -9.98 16.10
N VAL A 196 -4.56 -8.89 15.85
CA VAL A 196 -4.43 -8.28 14.51
C VAL A 196 -3.82 -9.26 13.50
N PHE A 197 -2.85 -10.06 13.95
CA PHE A 197 -2.24 -11.10 13.14
C PHE A 197 -3.02 -12.41 13.20
N LEU A 198 -3.58 -12.72 14.36
CA LEU A 198 -4.35 -13.95 14.58
C LEU A 198 -5.58 -14.04 13.68
N VAL A 199 -6.27 -12.92 13.42
CA VAL A 199 -7.47 -12.89 12.54
C VAL A 199 -7.18 -13.42 11.13
N SER A 200 -5.95 -13.29 10.66
CA SER A 200 -5.50 -13.80 9.37
C SER A 200 -5.28 -15.32 9.36
N VAL A 201 -5.04 -15.94 10.51
CA VAL A 201 -4.71 -17.37 10.61
C VAL A 201 -5.88 -18.28 10.22
N PRO A 202 -7.11 -18.14 10.79
CA PRO A 202 -8.23 -18.99 10.39
C PRO A 202 -8.62 -18.81 8.92
N VAL A 203 -8.54 -17.58 8.41
CA VAL A 203 -8.83 -17.28 7.01
C VAL A 203 -7.79 -17.92 6.09
N GLY A 204 -6.51 -17.83 6.45
CA GLY A 204 -5.42 -18.42 5.71
C GLY A 204 -5.44 -19.96 5.74
N LEU A 205 -5.74 -20.57 6.89
CA LEU A 205 -5.93 -22.02 7.01
C LEU A 205 -7.08 -22.49 6.13
N PHE A 206 -8.24 -21.84 6.23
CA PHE A 206 -9.40 -22.18 5.40
C PHE A 206 -9.06 -22.04 3.91
N GLY A 207 -8.43 -20.93 3.50
CA GLY A 207 -8.02 -20.67 2.12
C GLY A 207 -7.02 -21.71 1.61
N SER A 208 -6.04 -22.10 2.45
CA SER A 208 -5.05 -23.15 2.13
C SER A 208 -5.72 -24.51 1.89
N VAL A 209 -6.54 -24.96 2.85
CA VAL A 209 -7.21 -26.27 2.76
C VAL A 209 -8.18 -26.29 1.58
N TRP A 210 -8.99 -25.24 1.43
CA TRP A 210 -9.94 -25.15 0.33
C TRP A 210 -9.24 -25.07 -1.03
N GLY A 211 -8.18 -24.25 -1.13
CA GLY A 211 -7.40 -24.15 -2.36
C GLY A 211 -6.73 -25.49 -2.72
N TYR A 212 -6.15 -26.19 -1.74
CA TYR A 212 -5.54 -27.49 -1.98
C TYR A 212 -6.55 -28.57 -2.42
N LEU A 213 -7.77 -28.55 -1.86
CA LEU A 213 -8.80 -29.58 -2.14
C LEU A 213 -9.61 -29.30 -3.41
N LYS A 214 -9.75 -28.04 -3.83
CA LYS A 214 -10.74 -27.63 -4.84
C LYS A 214 -10.17 -26.89 -6.04
N LEU A 215 -8.99 -26.30 -5.94
CA LEU A 215 -8.36 -25.65 -7.09
C LEU A 215 -7.60 -26.67 -7.92
N GLU A 216 -7.82 -26.60 -9.23
CA GLU A 216 -7.21 -27.48 -10.23
C GLU A 216 -6.15 -26.71 -11.04
N GLU A 217 -4.98 -27.33 -11.26
CA GLU A 217 -3.98 -26.77 -12.17
C GLU A 217 -4.41 -26.99 -13.61
N ARG A 218 -4.87 -25.92 -14.27
CA ARG A 218 -5.39 -25.97 -15.65
C ARG A 218 -4.41 -25.40 -16.68
N SER A 219 -3.42 -24.65 -16.22
CA SER A 219 -2.38 -24.12 -17.10
C SER A 219 -1.30 -25.17 -17.35
N ALA A 220 -0.95 -25.38 -18.62
CA ALA A 220 0.22 -26.17 -18.96
C ALA A 220 1.48 -25.41 -18.49
N PRO A 221 2.38 -26.05 -17.71
CA PRO A 221 3.61 -25.41 -17.26
C PRO A 221 4.44 -24.94 -18.45
N ARG A 222 4.73 -23.66 -18.51
CA ARG A 222 5.59 -23.06 -19.55
C ARG A 222 7.00 -22.94 -18.98
N ARG A 223 7.93 -23.74 -19.47
CA ARG A 223 9.36 -23.61 -19.11
C ARG A 223 9.93 -22.33 -19.74
N ALA A 224 10.00 -21.28 -18.96
CA ALA A 224 10.68 -20.05 -19.33
C ALA A 224 11.71 -19.72 -18.24
N PRO A 225 12.94 -19.34 -18.57
CA PRO A 225 13.94 -18.99 -17.56
C PRO A 225 13.48 -17.78 -16.75
N VAL A 226 13.73 -17.81 -15.43
CA VAL A 226 13.49 -16.67 -14.55
C VAL A 226 14.65 -15.69 -14.71
N ASP A 227 14.33 -14.43 -14.93
CA ASP A 227 15.32 -13.36 -14.93
C ASP A 227 15.74 -12.98 -13.51
N TRP A 228 16.68 -13.76 -12.95
CA TRP A 228 17.20 -13.52 -11.61
C TRP A 228 17.94 -12.19 -11.47
N TRP A 229 18.67 -11.79 -12.51
CA TRP A 229 19.44 -10.54 -12.50
C TRP A 229 18.55 -9.30 -12.62
N GLY A 230 17.53 -9.35 -13.46
CA GLY A 230 16.51 -8.31 -13.53
C GLY A 230 15.78 -8.17 -12.19
N ASN A 231 15.34 -9.29 -11.60
CA ASN A 231 14.70 -9.29 -10.30
C ASN A 231 15.59 -8.75 -9.17
N ALA A 232 16.84 -9.21 -9.10
CA ALA A 232 17.76 -8.77 -8.05
C ALA A 232 18.10 -7.29 -8.18
N SER A 233 18.34 -6.79 -9.38
CA SER A 233 18.65 -5.37 -9.61
C SER A 233 17.44 -4.47 -9.35
N PHE A 234 16.23 -4.89 -9.73
CA PHE A 234 15.00 -4.16 -9.42
C PHE A 234 14.72 -4.15 -7.89
N ALA A 235 14.87 -5.31 -7.23
CA ALA A 235 14.76 -5.43 -5.79
C ALA A 235 15.72 -4.48 -5.06
N LEU A 236 16.99 -4.54 -5.46
CA LEU A 236 18.05 -3.71 -4.88
C LEU A 236 17.74 -2.22 -5.07
N ALA A 237 17.27 -1.81 -6.26
CA ALA A 237 16.90 -0.43 -6.53
C ALA A 237 15.80 0.06 -5.57
N LEU A 238 14.72 -0.70 -5.38
CA LEU A 238 13.63 -0.34 -4.46
C LEU A 238 14.08 -0.34 -3.00
N VAL A 239 14.85 -1.35 -2.59
CA VAL A 239 15.36 -1.42 -1.20
C VAL A 239 16.27 -0.23 -0.91
N LEU A 240 17.23 0.09 -1.79
CA LEU A 240 18.12 1.24 -1.63
C LEU A 240 17.33 2.56 -1.57
N ALA A 241 16.31 2.74 -2.41
CA ALA A 241 15.42 3.90 -2.35
C ALA A 241 14.73 4.00 -0.98
N MET A 242 14.20 2.90 -0.44
CA MET A 242 13.50 2.92 0.85
C MET A 242 14.45 3.10 2.04
N VAL A 243 15.64 2.50 1.98
CA VAL A 243 16.67 2.74 3.00
C VAL A 243 17.08 4.21 2.96
N SER A 244 17.24 4.81 1.78
CA SER A 244 17.57 6.24 1.67
C SER A 244 16.49 7.15 2.27
N VAL A 245 15.20 6.82 2.09
CA VAL A 245 14.10 7.52 2.76
C VAL A 245 14.22 7.38 4.29
N THR A 246 14.45 6.16 4.79
CA THR A 246 14.55 5.90 6.24
C THR A 246 15.65 6.71 6.91
N TYR A 247 16.80 6.87 6.25
CA TYR A 247 17.89 7.71 6.75
C TYR A 247 17.72 9.19 6.41
N GLY A 248 17.06 9.51 5.29
CA GLY A 248 16.82 10.87 4.83
C GLY A 248 15.87 11.68 5.74
N ILE A 249 14.92 11.01 6.40
CA ILE A 249 14.01 11.67 7.35
C ILE A 249 14.58 11.81 8.78
N ARG A 250 15.77 11.26 9.05
CA ARG A 250 16.45 11.39 10.34
C ARG A 250 17.38 12.60 10.36
N PRO A 251 17.63 13.20 11.53
CA PRO A 251 18.63 14.26 11.65
C PRO A 251 20.03 13.78 11.24
N TYR A 252 20.78 14.68 10.62
CA TYR A 252 22.17 14.45 10.29
C TYR A 252 23.02 15.71 10.58
N GLY A 253 24.00 15.59 11.50
CA GLY A 253 24.77 16.73 11.96
C GLY A 253 23.87 17.79 12.61
N SER A 254 23.95 19.02 12.13
CA SER A 254 23.10 20.14 12.57
C SER A 254 21.79 20.26 11.77
N HIS A 255 21.57 19.41 10.77
CA HIS A 255 20.37 19.47 9.93
C HIS A 255 19.25 18.60 10.49
N PRO A 256 17.99 19.03 10.47
CA PRO A 256 16.85 18.27 10.99
C PRO A 256 16.52 17.06 10.12
N THR A 257 17.08 16.96 8.92
CA THR A 257 16.91 15.83 7.98
C THR A 257 18.26 15.40 7.42
N GLY A 258 18.37 14.13 7.03
CA GLY A 258 19.61 13.51 6.52
C GLY A 258 19.75 13.48 5.00
N TRP A 259 18.88 14.19 4.25
CA TRP A 259 18.92 14.15 2.78
C TRP A 259 20.25 14.61 2.17
N GLY A 260 20.99 15.48 2.85
CA GLY A 260 22.32 15.92 2.45
C GLY A 260 23.46 15.00 2.92
N SER A 261 23.18 13.91 3.62
CA SER A 261 24.23 13.01 4.12
C SER A 261 24.88 12.21 2.99
N PRO A 262 26.19 11.97 3.02
CA PRO A 262 26.89 11.16 2.02
C PRO A 262 26.28 9.74 1.89
N LEU A 263 25.80 9.17 3.00
CA LEU A 263 25.13 7.86 3.01
C LEU A 263 23.87 7.89 2.17
N VAL A 264 22.97 8.87 2.38
CA VAL A 264 21.69 8.96 1.66
C VAL A 264 21.93 9.24 0.18
N ILE A 265 22.86 10.13 -0.15
CA ILE A 265 23.23 10.42 -1.53
C ILE A 265 23.79 9.16 -2.20
N GLY A 266 24.66 8.41 -1.51
CA GLY A 266 25.21 7.14 -1.99
C GLY A 266 24.14 6.07 -2.21
N LEU A 267 23.16 5.95 -1.30
CA LEU A 267 22.03 5.02 -1.42
C LEU A 267 21.12 5.39 -2.61
N LEU A 268 20.83 6.68 -2.80
CA LEU A 268 20.04 7.15 -3.96
C LEU A 268 20.79 6.91 -5.27
N ALA A 269 22.07 7.22 -5.33
CA ALA A 269 22.92 6.94 -6.49
C ALA A 269 22.96 5.42 -6.77
N GLY A 270 23.12 4.60 -5.74
CA GLY A 270 23.06 3.14 -5.83
C GLY A 270 21.70 2.63 -6.34
N SER A 271 20.60 3.24 -5.88
CA SER A 271 19.24 2.92 -6.37
C SER A 271 19.11 3.23 -7.86
N VAL A 272 19.52 4.42 -8.29
CA VAL A 272 19.50 4.82 -9.71
C VAL A 272 20.42 3.92 -10.56
N ALA A 273 21.61 3.61 -10.08
CA ALA A 273 22.54 2.69 -10.76
C ALA A 273 21.93 1.28 -10.89
N SER A 274 21.33 0.74 -9.83
CA SER A 274 20.65 -0.56 -9.85
C SER A 274 19.46 -0.56 -10.81
N MET A 275 18.70 0.53 -10.91
CA MET A 275 17.62 0.68 -11.89
C MET A 275 18.16 0.74 -13.33
N ALA A 276 19.29 1.41 -13.53
CA ALA A 276 19.97 1.41 -14.84
C ALA A 276 20.46 0.00 -15.22
N VAL A 277 21.06 -0.74 -14.28
CA VAL A 277 21.45 -2.15 -14.47
C VAL A 277 20.23 -2.99 -14.82
N PHE A 278 19.11 -2.83 -14.10
CA PHE A 278 17.85 -3.49 -14.40
C PHE A 278 17.43 -3.28 -15.87
N VAL A 279 17.38 -2.03 -16.34
CA VAL A 279 17.01 -1.71 -17.72
C VAL A 279 17.99 -2.32 -18.72
N LEU A 280 19.29 -2.35 -18.41
CA LEU A 280 20.31 -2.97 -19.28
C LEU A 280 20.15 -4.49 -19.36
N VAL A 281 19.86 -5.14 -18.24
CA VAL A 281 19.58 -6.59 -18.16
C VAL A 281 18.34 -6.92 -18.98
N GLU A 282 17.23 -6.20 -18.76
CA GLU A 282 15.96 -6.40 -19.48
C GLU A 282 16.08 -6.24 -21.02
N ARG A 283 17.05 -5.46 -21.48
CA ARG A 283 17.34 -5.31 -22.92
C ARG A 283 18.12 -6.47 -23.51
N ARG A 284 18.82 -7.27 -22.69
CA ARG A 284 19.73 -8.33 -23.14
C ARG A 284 19.20 -9.73 -22.92
N VAL A 285 18.32 -9.93 -21.94
CA VAL A 285 17.77 -11.24 -21.60
C VAL A 285 16.71 -11.65 -22.64
N ALA A 286 16.74 -12.91 -23.06
CA ALA A 286 15.82 -13.45 -24.07
C ALA A 286 14.36 -13.46 -23.59
N GLU A 287 14.14 -13.74 -22.29
CA GLU A 287 12.82 -13.74 -21.66
C GLU A 287 12.80 -12.71 -20.51
N PRO A 288 12.69 -11.40 -20.82
CA PRO A 288 12.77 -10.33 -19.84
C PRO A 288 11.58 -10.35 -18.88
N MET A 289 11.82 -9.91 -17.65
CA MET A 289 10.77 -9.68 -16.65
C MET A 289 9.79 -8.60 -17.13
N PHE A 290 10.33 -7.52 -17.65
CA PHE A 290 9.59 -6.45 -18.29
C PHE A 290 9.83 -6.44 -19.79
N ARG A 291 8.78 -6.70 -20.58
CA ARG A 291 8.84 -6.55 -22.02
C ARG A 291 8.85 -5.07 -22.40
N LEU A 292 10.03 -4.47 -22.45
CA LEU A 292 10.22 -3.05 -22.75
C LEU A 292 9.62 -2.63 -24.11
N SER A 293 9.45 -3.58 -25.04
CA SER A 293 8.78 -3.35 -26.32
C SER A 293 7.32 -2.89 -26.17
N LEU A 294 6.64 -3.27 -25.09
CA LEU A 294 5.26 -2.85 -24.83
C LEU A 294 5.14 -1.34 -24.62
N PHE A 295 6.20 -0.69 -24.17
CA PHE A 295 6.23 0.78 -24.07
C PHE A 295 6.21 1.51 -25.43
N ARG A 296 6.35 0.81 -26.55
CA ARG A 296 6.09 1.39 -27.88
C ARG A 296 4.59 1.58 -28.15
N ILE A 297 3.72 0.87 -27.42
CA ILE A 297 2.28 1.01 -27.52
C ILE A 297 1.86 2.22 -26.69
N ARG A 298 1.47 3.31 -27.37
CA ARG A 298 1.13 4.59 -26.73
C ARG A 298 0.08 4.44 -25.62
N ALA A 299 -0.97 3.66 -25.84
CA ALA A 299 -2.02 3.45 -24.86
C ALA A 299 -1.52 2.70 -23.61
N PHE A 300 -0.63 1.73 -23.78
CA PHE A 300 0.02 1.04 -22.66
C PHE A 300 0.92 1.97 -21.87
N THR A 301 1.79 2.72 -22.54
CA THR A 301 2.77 3.62 -21.89
C THR A 301 2.09 4.69 -21.07
N PHE A 302 1.19 5.46 -21.68
CA PHE A 302 0.49 6.54 -20.96
C PHE A 302 -0.51 6.01 -19.93
N GLY A 303 -1.14 4.85 -20.16
CA GLY A 303 -2.00 4.21 -19.18
C GLY A 303 -1.23 3.70 -17.96
N THR A 304 -0.06 3.07 -18.16
CA THR A 304 0.81 2.61 -17.08
C THR A 304 1.46 3.79 -16.32
N LEU A 305 1.88 4.85 -17.03
CA LEU A 305 2.36 6.08 -16.42
C LEU A 305 1.28 6.73 -15.55
N SER A 306 0.04 6.79 -16.04
CA SER A 306 -1.09 7.29 -15.24
C SER A 306 -1.36 6.42 -14.01
N THR A 307 -1.24 5.09 -14.13
CA THR A 307 -1.36 4.18 -12.97
C THR A 307 -0.27 4.45 -11.94
N PHE A 308 0.98 4.62 -12.38
CA PHE A 308 2.12 4.91 -11.52
C PHE A 308 1.91 6.23 -10.76
N LEU A 309 1.57 7.31 -11.47
CA LEU A 309 1.36 8.63 -10.88
C LEU A 309 0.14 8.68 -9.95
N ALA A 310 -0.95 8.01 -10.31
CA ALA A 310 -2.12 7.88 -9.45
C ALA A 310 -1.82 7.12 -8.16
N ALA A 311 -1.02 6.05 -8.23
CA ALA A 311 -0.58 5.30 -7.07
C ALA A 311 0.40 6.13 -6.22
N LEU A 312 1.26 6.92 -6.86
CA LEU A 312 2.19 7.84 -6.21
C LEU A 312 1.45 8.95 -5.43
N ALA A 313 0.37 9.50 -6.00
CA ALA A 313 -0.45 10.51 -5.33
C ALA A 313 -1.23 9.95 -4.12
N ARG A 314 -1.55 8.65 -4.12
CA ARG A 314 -2.46 8.02 -3.15
C ARG A 314 -1.78 7.23 -2.06
N GLY A 315 -0.62 6.59 -2.34
CA GLY A 315 -0.05 5.57 -1.48
C GLY A 315 0.21 6.03 -0.05
N GLY A 316 0.71 7.25 0.13
CA GLY A 316 0.94 7.85 1.44
C GLY A 316 -0.29 8.48 2.11
N LEU A 317 -1.33 8.81 1.31
CA LEU A 317 -2.51 9.52 1.81
C LEU A 317 -3.18 8.79 2.97
N MET A 318 -3.44 7.50 2.82
CA MET A 318 -4.15 6.73 3.84
C MET A 318 -3.43 6.77 5.18
N PHE A 319 -2.11 6.61 5.16
CA PHE A 319 -1.31 6.67 6.37
C PHE A 319 -1.33 8.07 7.01
N MET A 320 -1.24 9.12 6.20
CA MET A 320 -1.28 10.50 6.67
C MET A 320 -2.64 10.88 7.27
N LEU A 321 -3.74 10.42 6.65
CA LEU A 321 -5.08 10.62 7.20
C LEU A 321 -5.26 9.88 8.54
N ILE A 322 -4.67 8.71 8.68
CA ILE A 322 -4.70 7.97 9.96
C ILE A 322 -3.93 8.76 11.03
N ILE A 323 -2.74 9.28 10.74
CA ILE A 323 -1.99 10.11 11.69
C ILE A 323 -2.78 11.37 12.06
N TRP A 324 -3.36 12.05 11.08
CA TRP A 324 -4.16 13.25 11.33
C TRP A 324 -5.35 12.96 12.24
N LEU A 325 -6.09 11.89 11.94
CA LEU A 325 -7.25 11.51 12.74
C LEU A 325 -6.86 10.99 14.13
N GLN A 326 -5.97 10.00 14.22
CA GLN A 326 -5.60 9.37 15.49
C GLN A 326 -4.75 10.27 16.39
N GLY A 327 -3.80 10.98 15.80
CA GLY A 327 -2.81 11.74 16.55
C GLY A 327 -3.23 13.17 16.89
N ILE A 328 -4.20 13.73 16.15
CA ILE A 328 -4.57 15.16 16.29
C ILE A 328 -6.08 15.30 16.45
N TRP A 329 -6.87 15.06 15.42
CA TRP A 329 -8.27 15.46 15.38
C TRP A 329 -9.16 14.75 16.40
N LEU A 330 -9.08 13.42 16.53
CA LEU A 330 -9.90 12.66 17.47
C LEU A 330 -9.59 13.00 18.94
N PRO A 331 -8.31 13.10 19.38
CA PRO A 331 -8.00 13.53 20.74
C PRO A 331 -8.50 14.94 21.06
N GLU A 332 -8.38 15.88 20.12
CA GLU A 332 -8.90 17.26 20.29
C GLU A 332 -10.43 17.29 20.44
N HIS A 333 -11.14 16.29 19.87
CA HIS A 333 -12.60 16.15 20.00
C HIS A 333 -13.04 15.24 21.15
N GLY A 334 -12.15 14.95 22.12
CA GLY A 334 -12.49 14.25 23.34
C GLY A 334 -12.57 12.73 23.22
N TYR A 335 -12.06 12.15 22.13
CA TYR A 335 -11.92 10.70 22.02
C TYR A 335 -10.71 10.23 22.83
N ASP A 336 -10.89 9.19 23.62
CA ASP A 336 -9.79 8.52 24.32
C ASP A 336 -8.86 7.85 23.30
N PHE A 337 -7.55 7.97 23.50
CA PHE A 337 -6.51 7.42 22.61
C PHE A 337 -6.69 5.93 22.33
N ALA A 338 -7.19 5.15 23.29
CA ALA A 338 -7.47 3.73 23.09
C ALA A 338 -8.52 3.47 21.99
N ASN A 339 -9.44 4.41 21.78
CA ASN A 339 -10.53 4.30 20.81
C ASN A 339 -10.24 5.02 19.48
N THR A 340 -9.18 5.83 19.40
CA THR A 340 -8.87 6.59 18.17
C THR A 340 -8.61 5.69 16.97
N PRO A 341 -8.00 4.49 17.04
CA PRO A 341 -7.83 3.62 15.90
C PRO A 341 -9.16 3.22 15.25
N LEU A 342 -10.15 2.82 16.05
CA LEU A 342 -11.47 2.44 15.55
C LEU A 342 -12.17 3.62 14.86
N TRP A 343 -12.21 4.77 15.53
CA TRP A 343 -12.89 5.94 14.99
C TRP A 343 -12.19 6.52 13.77
N ALA A 344 -10.87 6.45 13.69
CA ALA A 344 -10.14 6.82 12.48
C ALA A 344 -10.50 5.92 11.30
N GLY A 345 -10.58 4.60 11.52
CA GLY A 345 -11.05 3.65 10.50
C GLY A 345 -12.47 3.95 10.01
N ILE A 346 -13.40 4.20 10.93
CA ILE A 346 -14.80 4.56 10.62
C ILE A 346 -14.85 5.89 9.87
N SER A 347 -14.09 6.89 10.30
CA SER A 347 -14.07 8.22 9.69
C SER A 347 -13.56 8.22 8.24
N MET A 348 -12.81 7.18 7.85
CA MET A 348 -12.33 7.01 6.46
C MET A 348 -13.29 6.22 5.56
N LEU A 349 -14.40 5.69 6.07
CA LEU A 349 -15.38 4.94 5.26
C LEU A 349 -15.92 5.72 4.04
N PRO A 350 -16.16 7.04 4.08
CA PRO A 350 -16.61 7.79 2.91
C PRO A 350 -15.71 7.65 1.69
N LEU A 351 -14.39 7.59 1.88
CA LEU A 351 -13.43 7.34 0.81
C LEU A 351 -13.72 6.02 0.07
N THR A 352 -14.01 4.97 0.85
CA THR A 352 -14.32 3.64 0.30
C THR A 352 -15.63 3.61 -0.42
N ILE A 353 -16.65 4.19 0.19
CA ILE A 353 -17.99 4.25 -0.40
C ILE A 353 -17.91 4.92 -1.76
N GLY A 354 -17.18 6.05 -1.86
CA GLY A 354 -16.95 6.73 -3.13
C GLY A 354 -16.31 5.83 -4.19
N LEU A 355 -15.25 5.10 -3.80
CA LEU A 355 -14.54 4.20 -4.69
C LEU A 355 -15.39 3.00 -5.13
N LEU A 356 -16.13 2.38 -4.21
CA LEU A 356 -16.99 1.22 -4.48
C LEU A 356 -18.18 1.58 -5.38
N LEU A 357 -18.72 2.77 -5.26
CA LEU A 357 -19.80 3.26 -6.11
C LEU A 357 -19.29 3.65 -7.50
N ALA A 358 -18.18 4.39 -7.56
CA ALA A 358 -17.66 4.91 -8.81
C ALA A 358 -16.91 3.88 -9.66
N GLY A 359 -16.28 2.86 -9.06
CA GLY A 359 -15.50 1.87 -9.78
C GLY A 359 -16.31 1.06 -10.80
N PRO A 360 -17.36 0.33 -10.40
CA PRO A 360 -18.22 -0.42 -11.32
C PRO A 360 -18.98 0.46 -12.31
N THR A 361 -19.51 1.60 -11.84
CA THR A 361 -20.28 2.52 -12.68
C THR A 361 -19.42 3.14 -13.78
N SER A 362 -18.20 3.54 -13.47
CA SER A 362 -17.24 4.08 -14.44
C SER A 362 -16.78 3.02 -15.44
N GLY A 363 -16.61 1.77 -14.99
CA GLY A 363 -16.30 0.65 -15.87
C GLY A 363 -17.37 0.48 -16.93
N TRP A 364 -18.62 0.38 -16.51
CA TRP A 364 -19.76 0.26 -17.42
C TRP A 364 -19.94 1.47 -18.35
N LEU A 365 -19.78 2.67 -17.85
CA LEU A 365 -19.84 3.89 -18.65
C LEU A 365 -18.68 3.96 -19.66
N SER A 366 -17.50 3.51 -19.27
CA SER A 366 -16.31 3.52 -20.14
C SER A 366 -16.43 2.57 -21.33
N ASP A 367 -17.21 1.50 -21.21
CA ASP A 367 -17.50 0.58 -22.33
C ASP A 367 -18.32 1.27 -23.43
N ARG A 368 -19.16 2.25 -23.05
CA ARG A 368 -20.01 3.00 -23.98
C ARG A 368 -19.36 4.26 -24.54
N PHE A 369 -18.69 5.03 -23.67
CA PHE A 369 -18.19 6.37 -23.99
C PHE A 369 -16.66 6.42 -24.13
N GLY A 370 -15.99 5.27 -23.95
CA GLY A 370 -14.52 5.17 -23.93
C GLY A 370 -13.90 5.50 -22.57
N ALA A 371 -12.75 4.94 -22.30
CA ALA A 371 -12.06 5.04 -21.01
C ALA A 371 -11.43 6.43 -20.75
N ARG A 372 -11.11 7.18 -21.82
CA ARG A 372 -10.36 8.45 -21.74
C ARG A 372 -11.04 9.51 -20.89
N PRO A 373 -12.34 9.87 -21.09
CA PRO A 373 -12.96 10.93 -20.30
C PRO A 373 -13.08 10.58 -18.83
N PHE A 374 -13.42 9.32 -18.51
CA PHE A 374 -13.61 8.87 -17.13
C PHE A 374 -12.26 8.82 -16.38
N ALA A 375 -11.24 8.22 -16.96
CA ALA A 375 -9.93 8.14 -16.32
C ALA A 375 -9.29 9.54 -16.13
N THR A 376 -9.42 10.43 -17.10
CA THR A 376 -8.93 11.80 -16.98
C THR A 376 -9.74 12.60 -15.96
N GLY A 377 -11.09 12.53 -16.06
CA GLY A 377 -12.00 13.18 -15.11
C GLY A 377 -11.79 12.70 -13.68
N GLY A 378 -11.57 11.38 -13.48
CA GLY A 378 -11.28 10.80 -12.17
C GLY A 378 -10.01 11.37 -11.54
N MET A 379 -8.94 11.58 -12.31
CA MET A 379 -7.70 12.20 -11.79
C MET A 379 -7.89 13.68 -11.48
N LEU A 380 -8.67 14.40 -12.28
CA LEU A 380 -9.01 15.80 -11.99
C LEU A 380 -9.88 15.92 -10.74
N THR A 381 -10.83 15.01 -10.56
CA THR A 381 -11.67 14.94 -9.33
C THR A 381 -10.81 14.64 -8.10
N SER A 382 -9.84 13.72 -8.20
CA SER A 382 -8.89 13.45 -7.10
C SER A 382 -8.00 14.66 -6.82
N ALA A 383 -7.51 15.37 -7.85
CA ALA A 383 -6.75 16.60 -7.67
C ALA A 383 -7.58 17.70 -6.95
N ALA A 384 -8.85 17.85 -7.33
CA ALA A 384 -9.78 18.78 -6.66
C ALA A 384 -10.01 18.38 -5.19
N ALA A 385 -10.18 17.09 -4.91
CA ALA A 385 -10.32 16.61 -3.54
C ALA A 385 -9.07 16.88 -2.69
N PHE A 386 -7.84 16.69 -3.24
CA PHE A 386 -6.61 17.05 -2.55
C PHE A 386 -6.50 18.57 -2.34
N ALA A 387 -6.94 19.39 -3.30
CA ALA A 387 -6.97 20.84 -3.14
C ALA A 387 -7.95 21.26 -2.03
N LEU A 388 -9.11 20.61 -1.91
CA LEU A 388 -10.04 20.84 -0.81
C LEU A 388 -9.47 20.39 0.53
N LEU A 389 -8.77 19.26 0.60
CA LEU A 389 -8.04 18.82 1.81
C LEU A 389 -6.93 19.79 2.21
N MET A 390 -6.34 20.51 1.27
CA MET A 390 -5.33 21.52 1.54
C MET A 390 -5.91 22.82 2.12
N VAL A 391 -7.18 23.12 1.84
CA VAL A 391 -7.86 24.36 2.27
C VAL A 391 -8.67 24.16 3.54
N ILE A 392 -9.10 22.93 3.84
CA ILE A 392 -9.88 22.65 5.05
C ILE A 392 -9.02 22.95 6.30
N PRO A 393 -9.58 23.61 7.35
CA PRO A 393 -8.83 23.86 8.59
C PRO A 393 -8.42 22.53 9.23
N ILE A 394 -7.38 22.55 10.04
CA ILE A 394 -6.89 21.35 10.72
C ILE A 394 -7.93 20.79 11.69
N ASP A 395 -8.64 21.68 12.36
CA ASP A 395 -9.84 21.41 13.15
C ASP A 395 -11.07 21.52 12.24
N PHE A 396 -11.29 20.48 11.45
CA PHE A 396 -12.34 20.45 10.43
C PHE A 396 -13.69 19.97 10.98
N PRO A 397 -14.81 20.46 10.43
CA PRO A 397 -16.10 19.84 10.65
C PRO A 397 -16.17 18.50 9.90
N TYR A 398 -16.41 17.39 10.62
CA TYR A 398 -16.39 16.04 10.05
C TYR A 398 -17.24 15.87 8.77
N PRO A 399 -18.47 16.45 8.63
CA PRO A 399 -19.25 16.32 7.39
C PRO A 399 -18.53 16.85 6.14
N ALA A 400 -17.78 17.96 6.27
CA ALA A 400 -17.00 18.50 5.17
C ALA A 400 -15.84 17.58 4.79
N PHE A 401 -15.10 17.09 5.78
CA PHE A 401 -14.03 16.13 5.59
C PHE A 401 -14.54 14.83 4.94
N ALA A 402 -15.66 14.28 5.43
CA ALA A 402 -16.29 13.10 4.87
C ALA A 402 -16.71 13.28 3.41
N ALA A 403 -17.27 14.46 3.06
CA ALA A 403 -17.65 14.80 1.69
C ALA A 403 -16.41 14.87 0.76
N ILE A 404 -15.30 15.43 1.24
CA ILE A 404 -14.04 15.50 0.48
C ILE A 404 -13.45 14.10 0.29
N LEU A 405 -13.47 13.26 1.33
CA LEU A 405 -13.03 11.87 1.22
C LEU A 405 -13.89 11.06 0.24
N LEU A 406 -15.22 11.24 0.29
CA LEU A 406 -16.14 10.64 -0.67
C LEU A 406 -15.79 11.07 -2.11
N LEU A 407 -15.56 12.36 -2.32
CA LEU A 407 -15.17 12.92 -3.62
C LEU A 407 -13.84 12.32 -4.11
N ASN A 408 -12.85 12.18 -3.22
CA ASN A 408 -11.56 11.55 -3.55
C ASN A 408 -11.76 10.07 -3.95
N GLY A 409 -12.59 9.33 -3.19
CA GLY A 409 -12.96 7.96 -3.50
C GLY A 409 -13.65 7.83 -4.87
N ILE A 410 -14.56 8.73 -5.19
CA ILE A 410 -15.22 8.81 -6.51
C ILE A 410 -14.16 9.04 -7.61
N GLY A 411 -13.27 10.01 -7.43
CA GLY A 411 -12.19 10.28 -8.39
C GLY A 411 -11.32 9.06 -8.66
N MET A 412 -10.94 8.34 -7.60
CA MET A 412 -10.18 7.10 -7.71
C MET A 412 -10.95 6.00 -8.45
N GLY A 413 -12.23 5.81 -8.15
CA GLY A 413 -13.08 4.83 -8.82
C GLY A 413 -13.26 5.12 -10.30
N LEU A 414 -13.51 6.40 -10.65
CA LEU A 414 -13.60 6.87 -12.03
C LEU A 414 -12.32 6.61 -12.83
N PHE A 415 -11.16 6.63 -12.19
CA PHE A 415 -9.88 6.36 -12.83
C PHE A 415 -9.56 4.88 -12.96
N ALA A 416 -9.65 4.12 -11.86
CA ALA A 416 -9.01 2.81 -11.72
C ALA A 416 -9.56 1.78 -12.73
N SER A 417 -10.88 1.62 -12.82
CA SER A 417 -11.52 0.62 -13.66
C SER A 417 -11.33 0.92 -15.16
N PRO A 418 -11.67 2.13 -15.68
CA PRO A 418 -11.48 2.45 -17.08
C PRO A 418 -10.02 2.44 -17.54
N ASN A 419 -9.10 2.91 -16.68
CA ASN A 419 -7.69 2.93 -17.01
C ASN A 419 -7.14 1.50 -17.15
N ARG A 420 -7.45 0.62 -16.21
CA ARG A 420 -7.02 -0.79 -16.24
C ARG A 420 -7.55 -1.52 -17.48
N ALA A 421 -8.84 -1.34 -17.79
CA ALA A 421 -9.44 -1.92 -18.98
C ALA A 421 -8.75 -1.42 -20.26
N ALA A 422 -8.51 -0.13 -20.38
CA ALA A 422 -7.86 0.45 -21.54
C ALA A 422 -6.39 -0.01 -21.72
N VAL A 423 -5.64 -0.13 -20.64
CA VAL A 423 -4.27 -0.69 -20.65
C VAL A 423 -4.30 -2.13 -21.14
N MET A 424 -5.17 -2.97 -20.60
CA MET A 424 -5.27 -4.39 -20.99
C MET A 424 -5.76 -4.57 -22.42
N ASN A 425 -6.74 -3.79 -22.86
CA ASN A 425 -7.29 -3.87 -24.22
C ASN A 425 -6.34 -3.34 -25.30
N SER A 426 -5.34 -2.55 -24.92
CA SER A 426 -4.33 -2.06 -25.86
C SER A 426 -3.26 -3.10 -26.22
N LEU A 427 -3.23 -4.22 -25.49
CA LEU A 427 -2.22 -5.25 -25.63
C LEU A 427 -2.69 -6.44 -26.48
N PRO A 428 -1.81 -7.02 -27.32
CA PRO A 428 -2.07 -8.33 -27.94
C PRO A 428 -2.42 -9.38 -26.88
N ALA A 429 -3.30 -10.31 -27.20
CA ALA A 429 -3.76 -11.34 -26.26
C ALA A 429 -2.62 -12.11 -25.59
N ALA A 430 -1.54 -12.40 -26.35
CA ALA A 430 -0.35 -13.10 -25.86
C ALA A 430 0.46 -12.30 -24.81
N ASP A 431 0.36 -10.96 -24.84
CA ASP A 431 1.15 -10.06 -23.98
C ASP A 431 0.38 -9.50 -22.79
N ARG A 432 -0.92 -9.78 -22.71
CA ARG A 432 -1.80 -9.25 -21.62
C ARG A 432 -1.34 -9.68 -20.23
N GLY A 433 -0.84 -10.91 -20.08
CA GLY A 433 -0.30 -11.40 -18.82
C GLY A 433 0.93 -10.62 -18.38
N ALA A 434 1.92 -10.48 -19.28
CA ALA A 434 3.14 -9.72 -19.01
C ALA A 434 2.84 -8.23 -18.75
N GLY A 435 2.02 -7.61 -19.59
CA GLY A 435 1.63 -6.20 -19.42
C GLY A 435 0.83 -5.93 -18.16
N GLY A 436 -0.03 -6.87 -17.75
CA GLY A 436 -0.78 -6.82 -16.49
C GLY A 436 0.15 -6.86 -15.27
N GLY A 437 1.11 -7.79 -15.28
CA GLY A 437 2.15 -7.90 -14.26
C GLY A 437 3.00 -6.62 -14.16
N MET A 438 3.45 -6.09 -15.30
CA MET A 438 4.19 -4.83 -15.36
C MET A 438 3.36 -3.68 -14.76
N ASN A 439 2.12 -3.51 -15.18
CA ASN A 439 1.24 -2.45 -14.65
C ASN A 439 1.03 -2.57 -13.15
N GLN A 440 0.85 -3.79 -12.63
CA GLN A 440 0.72 -4.04 -11.19
C GLN A 440 2.00 -3.73 -10.42
N THR A 441 3.16 -4.07 -10.97
CA THR A 441 4.46 -3.75 -10.35
C THR A 441 4.69 -2.24 -10.28
N PHE A 442 4.39 -1.51 -11.37
CA PHE A 442 4.46 -0.05 -11.37
C PHE A 442 3.52 0.56 -10.32
N GLN A 443 2.30 0.05 -10.19
CA GLN A 443 1.35 0.49 -9.16
C GLN A 443 1.90 0.26 -7.75
N ASN A 444 2.38 -0.94 -7.44
CA ASN A 444 2.87 -1.30 -6.10
C ASN A 444 4.15 -0.53 -5.76
N SER A 445 5.09 -0.43 -6.71
CA SER A 445 6.33 0.33 -6.51
C SER A 445 6.04 1.82 -6.26
N ALA A 446 5.11 2.40 -7.01
CA ALA A 446 4.67 3.78 -6.78
C ALA A 446 4.02 3.96 -5.41
N GLN A 447 3.26 2.99 -4.93
CA GLN A 447 2.64 3.04 -3.61
C GLN A 447 3.69 3.04 -2.49
N VAL A 448 4.73 2.21 -2.62
CA VAL A 448 5.86 2.17 -1.68
C VAL A 448 6.64 3.49 -1.71
N LEU A 449 6.97 4.01 -2.91
CA LEU A 449 7.66 5.29 -3.06
C LEU A 449 6.83 6.46 -2.51
N SER A 450 5.51 6.43 -2.74
CA SER A 450 4.57 7.43 -2.23
C SER A 450 4.64 7.55 -0.72
N LEU A 451 4.63 6.43 0.00
CA LEU A 451 4.72 6.43 1.45
C LEU A 451 6.00 7.17 1.91
N GLY A 452 7.14 6.87 1.29
CA GLY A 452 8.41 7.54 1.57
C GLY A 452 8.39 9.04 1.28
N ILE A 453 7.83 9.45 0.14
CA ILE A 453 7.72 10.86 -0.25
C ILE A 453 6.82 11.62 0.73
N PHE A 454 5.65 11.08 1.07
CA PHE A 454 4.74 11.71 2.02
C PHE A 454 5.37 11.88 3.38
N PHE A 455 6.05 10.86 3.92
CA PHE A 455 6.80 10.99 5.16
C PHE A 455 7.86 12.08 5.09
N THR A 456 8.61 12.12 4.00
CA THR A 456 9.65 13.15 3.80
C THR A 456 9.07 14.55 3.84
N LEU A 457 7.96 14.79 3.13
CA LEU A 457 7.34 16.11 3.05
C LEU A 457 6.76 16.52 4.40
N ILE A 458 6.14 15.61 5.14
CA ILE A 458 5.62 15.90 6.48
C ILE A 458 6.75 16.17 7.47
N ILE A 459 7.79 15.35 7.48
CA ILE A 459 8.93 15.56 8.38
C ILE A 459 9.65 16.87 8.05
N ALA A 460 9.79 17.23 6.77
CA ALA A 460 10.36 18.53 6.38
C ALA A 460 9.51 19.70 6.85
N GLY A 461 8.19 19.62 6.72
CA GLY A 461 7.27 20.63 7.22
C GLY A 461 7.29 20.77 8.74
N LEU A 462 7.30 19.64 9.45
CA LEU A 462 7.47 19.61 10.91
C LEU A 462 8.81 20.22 11.32
N ALA A 463 9.91 19.84 10.68
CA ALA A 463 11.24 20.32 11.00
C ALA A 463 11.36 21.85 10.89
N ALA A 464 10.60 22.46 9.99
CA ALA A 464 10.63 23.91 9.77
C ALA A 464 9.95 24.73 10.89
N THR A 465 8.91 24.20 11.52
CA THR A 465 8.03 25.00 12.40
C THR A 465 7.85 24.38 13.80
N LEU A 466 8.07 23.08 13.97
CA LEU A 466 7.85 22.37 15.23
C LEU A 466 8.74 22.88 16.39
N PRO A 467 10.07 23.14 16.21
CA PRO A 467 10.89 23.61 17.30
C PRO A 467 10.39 24.90 17.93
N GLN A 468 9.97 25.85 17.09
CA GLN A 468 9.42 27.12 17.55
C GLN A 468 8.06 26.93 18.24
N ALA A 469 7.16 26.13 17.69
CA ALA A 469 5.85 25.87 18.26
C ALA A 469 5.99 25.17 19.63
N MET A 470 6.89 24.17 19.73
CA MET A 470 7.16 23.47 20.99
C MET A 470 7.74 24.40 22.06
N SER A 471 8.77 25.15 21.73
CA SER A 471 9.39 26.08 22.68
C SER A 471 8.39 27.13 23.17
N ALA A 472 7.62 27.75 22.26
CA ALA A 472 6.62 28.76 22.61
C ALA A 472 5.47 28.18 23.47
N GLY A 473 4.94 27.00 23.09
CA GLY A 473 3.86 26.35 23.84
C GLY A 473 4.25 25.92 25.24
N LEU A 474 5.45 25.39 25.43
CA LEU A 474 5.97 24.98 26.73
C LEU A 474 6.25 26.21 27.63
N GLN A 475 6.83 27.28 27.09
CA GLN A 475 7.07 28.52 27.82
C GLN A 475 5.77 29.23 28.22
N ALA A 476 4.73 29.17 27.39
CA ALA A 476 3.41 29.75 27.71
C ALA A 476 2.78 29.13 28.99
N HIS A 477 3.17 27.88 29.33
CA HIS A 477 2.76 27.19 30.55
C HIS A 477 3.82 27.21 31.65
N GLY A 478 4.73 28.20 31.61
CA GLY A 478 5.65 28.50 32.71
C GLY A 478 6.91 27.64 32.77
N LEU A 479 7.20 26.81 31.75
CA LEU A 479 8.46 26.06 31.72
C LEU A 479 9.65 26.97 31.39
N PRO A 480 10.81 26.75 32.04
CA PRO A 480 12.03 27.51 31.75
C PRO A 480 12.44 27.39 30.27
N ALA A 481 12.95 28.47 29.68
CA ALA A 481 13.36 28.51 28.28
C ALA A 481 14.38 27.41 27.94
N ALA A 482 15.35 27.12 28.81
CA ALA A 482 16.34 26.07 28.59
C ALA A 482 15.70 24.67 28.50
N THR A 483 14.69 24.36 29.33
CA THR A 483 13.96 23.08 29.27
C THR A 483 13.10 23.02 28.00
N ALA A 484 12.40 24.11 27.67
CA ALA A 484 11.58 24.18 26.46
C ALA A 484 12.43 24.03 25.17
N GLU A 485 13.60 24.64 25.10
CA GLU A 485 14.53 24.50 23.96
C GLU A 485 15.09 23.08 23.85
N HIS A 486 15.42 22.46 25.00
CA HIS A 486 15.89 21.05 25.00
C HIS A 486 14.82 20.10 24.41
N VAL A 487 13.57 20.25 24.82
CA VAL A 487 12.47 19.44 24.27
C VAL A 487 12.20 19.79 22.79
N ALA A 488 12.31 21.07 22.41
CA ALA A 488 12.14 21.51 21.03
C ALA A 488 13.25 21.01 20.08
N ALA A 489 14.41 20.63 20.59
CA ALA A 489 15.53 20.08 19.82
C ALA A 489 15.35 18.59 19.45
N LEU A 490 14.29 17.93 19.92
CA LEU A 490 14.04 16.53 19.58
C LEU A 490 13.76 16.33 18.10
N PRO A 491 14.11 15.14 17.55
CA PRO A 491 13.88 14.83 16.15
C PRO A 491 12.38 14.92 15.80
N PRO A 492 11.98 15.68 14.75
CA PRO A 492 10.59 15.80 14.33
C PRO A 492 9.92 14.45 14.02
N VAL A 493 10.70 13.47 13.54
CA VAL A 493 10.21 12.13 13.26
C VAL A 493 9.76 11.40 14.53
N SER A 494 10.48 11.55 15.65
CA SER A 494 10.10 10.94 16.94
C SER A 494 8.82 11.57 17.50
N ILE A 495 8.70 12.89 17.38
CA ILE A 495 7.52 13.65 17.80
C ILE A 495 6.27 13.24 16.99
N LEU A 496 6.41 13.12 15.66
CA LEU A 496 5.33 12.65 14.80
C LEU A 496 4.84 11.24 15.20
N PHE A 497 5.77 10.34 15.51
CA PHE A 497 5.40 8.99 15.92
C PHE A 497 4.83 8.93 17.33
N ALA A 498 5.30 9.76 18.26
CA ALA A 498 4.66 9.88 19.57
C ALA A 498 3.19 10.29 19.44
N ALA A 499 2.89 11.28 18.58
CA ALA A 499 1.53 11.68 18.29
C ALA A 499 0.71 10.55 17.65
N PHE A 500 1.27 9.89 16.65
CA PHE A 500 0.61 8.75 15.98
C PHE A 500 0.30 7.60 16.95
N LEU A 501 1.20 7.32 17.89
CA LEU A 501 1.03 6.27 18.89
C LEU A 501 0.08 6.67 20.03
N GLY A 502 -0.49 7.88 19.99
CA GLY A 502 -1.42 8.38 21.00
C GLY A 502 -0.75 8.62 22.35
N TYR A 503 0.50 9.07 22.32
CA TYR A 503 1.32 9.26 23.51
C TYR A 503 1.58 10.75 23.72
N ASN A 504 1.26 11.27 24.92
CA ASN A 504 1.71 12.61 25.30
C ASN A 504 3.11 12.49 25.94
N PRO A 505 4.18 12.89 25.22
CA PRO A 505 5.53 12.67 25.71
C PRO A 505 6.00 13.72 26.71
N ILE A 506 5.20 14.74 27.01
CA ILE A 506 5.65 15.92 27.77
C ILE A 506 6.15 15.55 29.17
N GLU A 507 5.44 14.67 29.87
CA GLU A 507 5.87 14.22 31.20
C GLU A 507 7.24 13.54 31.17
N GLN A 508 7.47 12.68 30.19
CA GLN A 508 8.75 11.98 30.03
C GLN A 508 9.87 12.91 29.59
N LEU A 509 9.56 13.93 28.74
CA LEU A 509 10.56 14.82 28.17
C LEU A 509 10.97 15.95 29.11
N VAL A 510 10.02 16.48 29.88
CA VAL A 510 10.25 17.57 30.81
C VAL A 510 10.76 17.05 32.16
N GLY A 511 10.27 15.86 32.58
CA GLY A 511 10.57 15.24 33.85
C GLY A 511 9.68 15.74 34.98
N SER A 512 9.31 14.82 35.89
CA SER A 512 8.41 15.12 37.01
C SER A 512 8.87 16.29 37.91
N PRO A 513 10.18 16.48 38.22
CA PRO A 513 10.57 17.59 39.09
C PRO A 513 10.29 18.98 38.49
N ALA A 514 10.40 19.14 37.16
CA ALA A 514 10.13 20.41 36.51
C ALA A 514 8.63 20.66 36.35
N LEU A 515 7.84 19.61 36.17
CA LEU A 515 6.36 19.68 36.12
C LEU A 515 5.76 19.95 37.51
N ASP A 516 6.25 19.31 38.55
CA ASP A 516 5.78 19.47 39.92
C ASP A 516 6.05 20.88 40.49
N ALA A 517 7.01 21.61 39.90
CA ALA A 517 7.30 22.99 40.24
C ALA A 517 6.29 24.01 39.64
N LEU A 518 5.44 23.57 38.72
CA LEU A 518 4.45 24.43 38.04
C LEU A 518 3.16 24.53 38.85
N PRO A 519 2.35 25.59 38.61
CA PRO A 519 0.97 25.63 39.10
C PRO A 519 0.18 24.40 38.66
N ALA A 520 -0.71 23.90 39.54
CA ALA A 520 -1.49 22.69 39.25
C ALA A 520 -2.31 22.78 37.94
N SER A 521 -2.75 23.97 37.55
CA SER A 521 -3.43 24.22 36.27
C SER A 521 -2.54 23.97 35.07
N ASP A 522 -1.28 24.45 35.11
CA ASP A 522 -0.32 24.31 34.01
C ASP A 522 0.20 22.87 33.93
N HIS A 523 0.46 22.23 35.08
CA HIS A 523 0.79 20.80 35.13
C HIS A 523 -0.33 19.96 34.50
N ALA A 524 -1.59 20.18 34.88
CA ALA A 524 -2.73 19.45 34.32
C ALA A 524 -2.93 19.73 32.81
N ALA A 525 -2.68 20.96 32.37
CA ALA A 525 -2.76 21.33 30.96
C ALA A 525 -1.68 20.60 30.15
N LEU A 526 -0.42 20.65 30.55
CA LEU A 526 0.72 20.03 29.87
C LEU A 526 0.61 18.51 29.76
N THR A 527 0.11 17.85 30.81
CA THR A 527 -0.06 16.40 30.85
C THR A 527 -1.40 15.94 30.26
N GLY A 528 -2.31 16.87 29.95
CA GLY A 528 -3.61 16.61 29.35
C GLY A 528 -3.51 15.97 27.96
N SER A 529 -4.54 15.22 27.57
CA SER A 529 -4.61 14.49 26.30
C SER A 529 -4.68 15.41 25.06
N THR A 530 -5.10 16.67 25.22
CA THR A 530 -5.31 17.62 24.12
C THR A 530 -4.12 18.53 23.87
N PHE A 531 -3.26 18.76 24.87
CA PHE A 531 -2.14 19.70 24.75
C PHE A 531 -1.16 19.32 23.62
N PHE A 532 -0.68 18.10 23.63
CA PHE A 532 0.30 17.65 22.66
C PHE A 532 -0.26 17.63 21.23
N PRO A 533 -1.46 17.10 20.94
CA PRO A 533 -2.13 17.25 19.65
C PRO A 533 -2.23 18.68 19.16
N GLN A 534 -2.69 19.62 20.00
CA GLN A 534 -2.80 21.04 19.68
C GLN A 534 -1.44 21.67 19.33
N LEU A 535 -0.41 21.31 20.08
CA LEU A 535 0.94 21.82 19.90
C LEU A 535 1.52 21.46 18.53
N ILE A 536 1.28 20.22 18.06
CA ILE A 536 1.82 19.72 16.80
C ILE A 536 0.91 19.98 15.61
N SER A 537 -0.34 20.37 15.80
CA SER A 537 -1.35 20.52 14.74
C SER A 537 -0.92 21.49 13.64
N GLY A 538 -0.43 22.69 13.99
CA GLY A 538 0.08 23.68 13.04
C GLY A 538 1.30 23.22 12.24
N PRO A 539 2.39 22.75 12.92
CA PRO A 539 3.53 22.13 12.24
C PRO A 539 3.16 20.96 11.32
N PHE A 540 2.23 20.10 11.74
CA PHE A 540 1.76 18.99 10.92
C PHE A 540 1.01 19.47 9.68
N ALA A 541 0.16 20.53 9.81
CA ALA A 541 -0.53 21.14 8.67
C ALA A 541 0.45 21.61 7.59
N THR A 542 1.55 22.22 7.99
CA THR A 542 2.58 22.70 7.04
C THR A 542 3.12 21.55 6.19
N GLY A 543 3.45 20.43 6.81
CA GLY A 543 3.90 19.22 6.10
C GLY A 543 2.81 18.60 5.24
N LEU A 544 1.57 18.56 5.75
CA LEU A 544 0.42 18.01 5.06
C LEU A 544 0.07 18.82 3.80
N HIS A 545 0.16 20.15 3.85
CA HIS A 545 -0.01 21.01 2.67
C HIS A 545 1.01 20.68 1.58
N ALA A 546 2.29 20.48 1.93
CA ALA A 546 3.32 20.08 0.97
C ALA A 546 3.01 18.71 0.34
N ALA A 547 2.55 17.74 1.15
CA ALA A 547 2.17 16.41 0.68
C ALA A 547 0.93 16.45 -0.24
N PHE A 548 -0.07 17.27 0.08
CA PHE A 548 -1.23 17.46 -0.79
C PHE A 548 -0.89 18.19 -2.09
N ALA A 549 -0.03 19.22 -2.04
CA ALA A 549 0.46 19.89 -3.24
C ALA A 549 1.18 18.91 -4.18
N PHE A 550 2.04 18.04 -3.64
CA PHE A 550 2.65 16.95 -4.41
C PHE A 550 1.60 16.02 -5.04
N ALA A 551 0.59 15.59 -4.26
CA ALA A 551 -0.48 14.73 -4.75
C ALA A 551 -1.31 15.38 -5.87
N ILE A 552 -1.61 16.70 -5.75
CA ILE A 552 -2.29 17.48 -6.79
C ILE A 552 -1.48 17.46 -8.08
N VAL A 553 -0.18 17.78 -8.02
CA VAL A 553 0.70 17.78 -9.19
C VAL A 553 0.76 16.38 -9.83
N ALA A 554 0.93 15.33 -9.04
CA ALA A 554 0.93 13.95 -9.53
C ALA A 554 -0.40 13.57 -10.21
N CYS A 555 -1.54 13.96 -9.64
CA CYS A 555 -2.87 13.73 -10.24
C CYS A 555 -3.06 14.51 -11.54
N LEU A 556 -2.60 15.76 -11.62
CA LEU A 556 -2.70 16.57 -12.84
C LEU A 556 -1.83 15.99 -13.96
N ILE A 557 -0.60 15.54 -13.66
CA ILE A 557 0.27 14.85 -14.63
C ILE A 557 -0.37 13.51 -15.04
N ALA A 558 -0.97 12.77 -14.10
CA ALA A 558 -1.70 11.54 -14.39
C ALA A 558 -2.91 11.79 -15.31
N ALA A 559 -3.65 12.87 -15.09
CA ALA A 559 -4.74 13.29 -15.95
C ALA A 559 -4.26 13.64 -17.36
N ALA A 560 -3.18 14.41 -17.48
CA ALA A 560 -2.55 14.72 -18.77
C ALA A 560 -2.08 13.46 -19.49
N ALA A 561 -1.39 12.56 -18.81
CA ALA A 561 -0.97 11.28 -19.37
C ALA A 561 -2.17 10.44 -19.82
N SER A 562 -3.23 10.36 -19.00
CA SER A 562 -4.47 9.67 -19.37
C SER A 562 -5.12 10.28 -20.62
N TRP A 563 -5.10 11.61 -20.75
CA TRP A 563 -5.60 12.30 -21.93
C TRP A 563 -4.76 12.01 -23.18
N MET A 564 -3.43 11.95 -23.05
CA MET A 564 -2.48 11.70 -24.15
C MET A 564 -2.53 10.26 -24.68
N ARG A 565 -3.15 9.32 -23.98
CA ARG A 565 -3.29 7.91 -24.39
C ARG A 565 -3.88 7.70 -25.77
N GLY A 566 -4.71 8.63 -26.25
CA GLY A 566 -5.46 8.53 -27.50
C GLY A 566 -6.83 7.88 -27.32
N SER A 567 -7.71 8.14 -28.27
CA SER A 567 -9.03 7.51 -28.35
C SER A 567 -8.95 6.32 -29.29
N HIS A 568 -8.85 5.09 -28.77
CA HIS A 568 -9.18 3.91 -29.58
C HIS A 568 -10.70 3.71 -29.53
N VAL A 569 -11.40 4.38 -30.45
CA VAL A 569 -12.78 4.06 -30.79
C VAL A 569 -12.73 3.10 -31.98
N ARG A 570 -13.24 1.88 -31.79
CA ARG A 570 -13.73 0.97 -32.83
C ARG A 570 -12.95 0.92 -34.16
N GLN A 571 -11.87 0.15 -34.24
CA GLN A 571 -11.35 -0.28 -35.54
C GLN A 571 -11.60 -1.77 -35.86
N GLU A 572 -12.14 -2.57 -34.96
CA GLU A 572 -12.38 -4.02 -35.22
C GLU A 572 -13.78 -4.35 -35.78
N GLN A 573 -14.69 -3.41 -35.89
CA GLN A 573 -16.01 -3.66 -36.53
C GLN A 573 -16.12 -3.22 -37.99
N ALA A 574 -15.08 -2.62 -38.55
CA ALA A 574 -15.07 -2.17 -39.96
C ALA A 574 -14.50 -3.21 -40.94
N HIS A 575 -13.97 -4.34 -40.48
CA HIS A 575 -13.42 -5.41 -41.35
C HIS A 575 -14.27 -6.67 -41.42
N VAL A 576 -15.49 -6.65 -40.91
CA VAL A 576 -16.50 -7.73 -41.06
C VAL A 576 -17.82 -7.13 -41.58
N ARG A 577 -17.72 -6.36 -42.64
CA ARG A 577 -18.83 -6.07 -43.53
C ARG A 577 -18.40 -6.17 -45.00
#